data_355b66882ad4b96d4388b9a83bdba8e7
#
_entry.id   355b66882ad4b96d4388b9a83bdba8e7
#
_cell.length_a   1.000
_cell.length_b   1.000
_cell.length_c   1.000
_cell.angle_alpha   90.00
_cell.angle_beta   90.00
_cell.angle_gamma   90.00
#
_symmetry.space_group_name_H-M   'P 1'
#
loop_
_entity.id
_entity.type
_entity.pdbx_description
1 polymer ?
#
loop_
_entity_poly.entity_id
_entity_poly.type
_entity_poly.pdbx_seq_one_letter_code
_entity_poly.pdbx_strand_id
1 'polypeptide(L)'
;MSPENESPDIKPRSRDVTDGLEKTAARGMLRAVGMGDEDWGKSQIGVASSWNEITPCNLSLQRLAKAVKEGVSAAGGFPLEFGTISVSDGISMGHEGMHFSLVSREVIADSVETVVSAERLDGSVLLAGCDKSLPGMLMAAARLDLASVFLYAGSTLPGFAKLSDGSEHQVTIIDAFEAVGACSRGLMSREDVDTIERAICPGEGACGGMYTANTMASAAEALGMSLPGSASPPAPDRRRDQFAHASGEAVVELLRRGITARDILTKEAFENAIAVVMAFGGSTNAVLHLLAIAREAEVELTLDDFTRIGSRVPHLADVKPFGKHVMTDVDAIGGVPVVMKALLDAGLVNGDCLTVTGKTMSENLAHITPPDPDGKVLRAMSDPIHPTGGITILKGSLAPGGAVVKSAGFDSDVFEGTARVFERERAAMDALEDGTIAAGDVVVIRYEGPKGGPGMREMLAITGAIKGAGLGKDVLLLTDGRFSGGTTGLCVGHVAPEAVDAGPIAFVADGDRIRLDVGRGTLDLLVDETELEARRQDWAPLPPRYTRGVLAKYTKLVGSASEGAVLT
;
A
#
# COMPACT_ATOMS: atom_id res chain seq x y z
N MET A 1 -15.80 45.26 -13.44
CA MET A 1 -14.57 44.74 -14.08
C MET A 1 -14.53 43.26 -13.69
N SER A 2 -14.82 42.37 -14.63
CA SER A 2 -14.71 40.93 -14.45
C SER A 2 -13.24 40.57 -14.21
N PRO A 3 -12.90 39.58 -13.37
CA PRO A 3 -11.54 39.06 -13.30
C PRO A 3 -11.28 38.29 -14.61
N GLU A 4 -10.80 39.03 -15.62
CA GLU A 4 -10.44 38.46 -16.93
C GLU A 4 -9.02 37.90 -16.83
N ASN A 5 -8.89 36.58 -17.08
CA ASN A 5 -7.76 35.86 -17.68
C ASN A 5 -6.36 36.28 -17.23
N GLU A 6 -6.03 36.16 -15.95
CA GLU A 6 -4.62 35.96 -15.60
C GLU A 6 -4.27 34.50 -15.96
N SER A 7 -3.37 34.32 -16.92
CA SER A 7 -2.79 33.00 -17.19
C SER A 7 -2.25 32.42 -15.87
N PRO A 8 -2.52 31.16 -15.55
CA PRO A 8 -2.04 30.56 -14.30
C PRO A 8 -0.54 30.78 -14.13
N ASP A 9 -0.13 31.08 -12.92
CA ASP A 9 1.27 31.31 -12.59
C ASP A 9 2.05 29.98 -12.66
N ILE A 10 2.82 29.80 -13.73
CA ILE A 10 3.63 28.61 -13.94
C ILE A 10 4.88 28.55 -13.03
N LYS A 11 5.16 29.59 -12.27
CA LYS A 11 6.29 29.70 -11.33
C LYS A 11 5.81 30.15 -9.95
N PRO A 12 4.84 29.49 -9.34
CA PRO A 12 4.25 29.97 -8.09
C PRO A 12 5.26 30.05 -6.94
N ARG A 13 6.34 29.28 -6.99
CA ARG A 13 7.34 29.16 -5.93
C ARG A 13 8.78 29.43 -6.40
N SER A 14 9.19 28.91 -7.56
CA SER A 14 10.58 28.99 -8.04
C SER A 14 11.06 30.41 -8.34
N ARG A 15 10.16 31.37 -8.47
CA ARG A 15 10.52 32.79 -8.52
C ARG A 15 11.29 33.25 -7.28
N ASP A 16 11.07 32.60 -6.13
CA ASP A 16 11.78 32.88 -4.87
C ASP A 16 13.31 32.65 -4.96
N VAL A 17 13.75 31.85 -5.93
CA VAL A 17 15.16 31.47 -6.16
C VAL A 17 15.71 31.97 -7.48
N THR A 18 14.85 32.42 -8.40
CA THR A 18 15.28 32.87 -9.74
C THR A 18 15.13 34.37 -9.99
N ASP A 19 14.13 35.04 -9.38
CA ASP A 19 13.74 36.39 -9.78
C ASP A 19 14.38 37.46 -8.85
N GLY A 20 14.85 38.58 -9.43
CA GLY A 20 15.46 39.68 -8.70
C GLY A 20 16.99 39.59 -8.54
N LEU A 21 17.60 40.72 -8.27
CA LEU A 21 19.06 40.84 -8.15
C LEU A 21 19.59 40.09 -6.92
N GLU A 22 18.83 40.08 -5.83
CA GLU A 22 19.16 39.40 -4.58
C GLU A 22 19.26 37.88 -4.71
N LYS A 23 18.71 37.31 -5.79
CA LYS A 23 18.79 35.86 -6.08
C LYS A 23 20.01 35.45 -6.92
N THR A 24 20.96 36.37 -7.12
CA THR A 24 22.20 36.12 -7.89
C THR A 24 22.96 34.88 -7.37
N ALA A 25 23.05 34.69 -6.05
CA ALA A 25 23.72 33.53 -5.47
C ALA A 25 22.98 32.22 -5.78
N ALA A 26 21.65 32.21 -5.63
CA ALA A 26 20.83 31.05 -5.96
C ALA A 26 20.93 30.67 -7.45
N ARG A 27 20.81 31.67 -8.35
CA ARG A 27 21.02 31.43 -9.78
C ARG A 27 22.43 30.92 -10.10
N GLY A 28 23.46 31.43 -9.39
CA GLY A 28 24.83 30.93 -9.54
C GLY A 28 24.96 29.44 -9.21
N MET A 29 24.24 28.95 -8.16
CA MET A 29 24.17 27.53 -7.82
C MET A 29 23.37 26.74 -8.86
N LEU A 30 22.23 27.28 -9.30
CA LEU A 30 21.39 26.62 -10.32
C LEU A 30 22.09 26.50 -11.68
N ARG A 31 23.00 27.43 -12.04
CA ARG A 31 23.86 27.28 -13.23
C ARG A 31 24.79 26.07 -13.14
N ALA A 32 25.29 25.75 -11.95
CA ALA A 32 26.16 24.59 -11.75
C ALA A 32 25.42 23.26 -11.96
N VAL A 33 24.08 23.25 -11.79
CA VAL A 33 23.25 22.07 -12.10
C VAL A 33 22.59 22.12 -13.49
N GLY A 34 23.02 23.08 -14.35
CA GLY A 34 22.72 23.11 -15.77
C GLY A 34 21.67 24.12 -16.24
N MET A 35 21.13 24.98 -15.36
CA MET A 35 20.22 26.06 -15.80
C MET A 35 20.95 27.16 -16.54
N GLY A 36 20.47 27.49 -17.74
CA GLY A 36 20.96 28.59 -18.56
C GLY A 36 20.11 29.87 -18.45
N ASP A 37 20.46 30.89 -19.23
CA ASP A 37 19.71 32.16 -19.24
C ASP A 37 18.29 31.98 -19.80
N GLU A 38 18.10 31.03 -20.67
CA GLU A 38 16.81 30.64 -21.26
C GLU A 38 15.87 29.87 -20.31
N ASP A 39 16.38 29.42 -19.15
CA ASP A 39 15.62 28.58 -18.23
C ASP A 39 14.96 29.38 -17.09
N TRP A 40 15.37 30.64 -16.85
CA TRP A 40 14.86 31.43 -15.73
C TRP A 40 13.34 31.68 -15.78
N GLY A 41 12.76 31.61 -16.98
CA GLY A 41 11.31 31.72 -17.18
C GLY A 41 10.55 30.41 -17.01
N LYS A 42 11.22 29.27 -16.88
CA LYS A 42 10.60 27.94 -16.77
C LYS A 42 10.22 27.61 -15.33
N SER A 43 9.16 26.82 -15.17
CA SER A 43 8.83 26.17 -13.91
C SER A 43 9.90 25.13 -13.54
N GLN A 44 10.24 25.03 -12.26
CA GLN A 44 11.16 24.03 -11.72
C GLN A 44 10.36 22.85 -11.18
N ILE A 45 10.50 21.67 -11.81
CA ILE A 45 9.76 20.47 -11.47
C ILE A 45 10.67 19.47 -10.76
N GLY A 46 10.32 19.13 -9.53
CA GLY A 46 10.99 18.08 -8.77
C GLY A 46 10.69 16.69 -9.33
N VAL A 47 11.73 15.90 -9.54
CA VAL A 47 11.60 14.48 -9.88
C VAL A 47 12.10 13.69 -8.68
N ALA A 48 11.18 13.37 -7.77
CA ALA A 48 11.49 12.65 -6.54
C ALA A 48 11.54 11.15 -6.81
N SER A 49 12.67 10.50 -6.58
CA SER A 49 12.86 9.09 -6.88
C SER A 49 13.29 8.31 -5.64
N SER A 50 12.61 7.19 -5.37
CA SER A 50 13.01 6.22 -4.33
C SER A 50 13.97 5.16 -4.86
N TRP A 51 14.66 5.43 -5.97
CA TRP A 51 15.63 4.50 -6.56
C TRP A 51 16.72 4.06 -5.60
N ASN A 52 17.04 2.79 -5.62
CA ASN A 52 18.21 2.20 -4.98
C ASN A 52 18.53 0.83 -5.62
N GLU A 53 19.72 0.30 -5.35
CA GLU A 53 20.18 -1.02 -5.81
C GLU A 53 19.89 -2.15 -4.80
N ILE A 54 19.23 -1.85 -3.67
CA ILE A 54 18.99 -2.82 -2.60
C ILE A 54 17.74 -3.65 -2.89
N THR A 55 16.70 -3.02 -3.45
CA THR A 55 15.43 -3.70 -3.69
C THR A 55 15.08 -3.77 -5.17
N PRO A 56 14.69 -4.97 -5.68
CA PRO A 56 14.25 -5.13 -7.07
C PRO A 56 13.12 -4.19 -7.49
N CYS A 57 12.24 -3.86 -6.55
CA CYS A 57 11.09 -2.98 -6.79
C CYS A 57 11.47 -1.61 -7.37
N ASN A 58 12.67 -1.12 -7.06
CA ASN A 58 13.09 0.24 -7.37
C ASN A 58 14.14 0.33 -8.50
N LEU A 59 14.62 -0.79 -9.04
CA LEU A 59 15.68 -0.80 -10.04
C LEU A 59 15.31 -0.04 -11.31
N SER A 60 14.07 -0.16 -11.78
CA SER A 60 13.58 0.53 -12.99
C SER A 60 13.51 2.05 -12.83
N LEU A 61 13.46 2.57 -11.59
CA LEU A 61 13.21 3.99 -11.33
C LEU A 61 14.31 4.91 -11.89
N GLN A 62 15.56 4.47 -11.96
CA GLN A 62 16.64 5.26 -12.58
C GLN A 62 16.35 5.53 -14.05
N ARG A 63 15.91 4.51 -14.79
CA ARG A 63 15.50 4.62 -16.19
C ARG A 63 14.26 5.50 -16.36
N LEU A 64 13.27 5.29 -15.50
CA LEU A 64 12.02 6.04 -15.55
C LEU A 64 12.21 7.53 -15.21
N ALA A 65 13.05 7.86 -14.23
CA ALA A 65 13.38 9.25 -13.89
C ALA A 65 13.96 10.01 -15.09
N LYS A 66 14.81 9.35 -15.91
CA LYS A 66 15.32 9.94 -17.14
C LYS A 66 14.19 10.28 -18.13
N ALA A 67 13.26 9.36 -18.36
CA ALA A 67 12.12 9.58 -19.26
C ALA A 67 11.17 10.68 -18.72
N VAL A 68 10.95 10.74 -17.41
CA VAL A 68 10.19 11.85 -16.77
C VAL A 68 10.85 13.20 -17.07
N LYS A 69 12.18 13.30 -16.88
CA LYS A 69 12.91 14.54 -17.15
C LYS A 69 12.81 14.96 -18.62
N GLU A 70 12.86 14.03 -19.54
CA GLU A 70 12.65 14.29 -20.96
C GLU A 70 11.24 14.85 -21.23
N GLY A 71 10.20 14.28 -20.59
CA GLY A 71 8.82 14.77 -20.69
C GLY A 71 8.62 16.16 -20.10
N VAL A 72 9.18 16.44 -18.91
CA VAL A 72 9.15 17.79 -18.30
C VAL A 72 9.79 18.81 -19.23
N SER A 73 10.97 18.49 -19.80
CA SER A 73 11.67 19.38 -20.71
C SER A 73 10.91 19.60 -22.01
N ALA A 74 10.31 18.54 -22.58
CA ALA A 74 9.48 18.64 -23.78
C ALA A 74 8.25 19.54 -23.57
N ALA A 75 7.67 19.54 -22.37
CA ALA A 75 6.57 20.40 -21.99
C ALA A 75 7.00 21.82 -21.59
N GLY A 76 8.31 22.15 -21.60
CA GLY A 76 8.84 23.48 -21.32
C GLY A 76 9.10 23.78 -19.84
N GLY A 77 9.08 22.77 -18.96
CA GLY A 77 9.57 22.86 -17.59
C GLY A 77 11.07 22.58 -17.48
N PHE A 78 11.66 22.83 -16.30
CA PHE A 78 13.03 22.45 -15.97
C PHE A 78 13.01 21.36 -14.88
N PRO A 79 13.46 20.13 -15.18
CA PRO A 79 13.41 19.02 -14.23
C PRO A 79 14.63 19.01 -13.30
N LEU A 80 14.38 18.80 -12.00
CA LEU A 80 15.39 18.68 -10.96
C LEU A 80 15.16 17.35 -10.21
N GLU A 81 16.03 16.36 -10.47
CA GLU A 81 15.95 15.04 -9.84
C GLU A 81 16.61 15.05 -8.47
N PHE A 82 15.93 14.44 -7.49
CA PHE A 82 16.49 14.17 -6.17
C PHE A 82 16.03 12.82 -5.63
N GLY A 83 16.81 12.25 -4.70
CA GLY A 83 16.55 10.95 -4.12
C GLY A 83 15.84 11.00 -2.77
N THR A 84 15.02 9.99 -2.50
CA THR A 84 14.56 9.63 -1.16
C THR A 84 14.85 8.16 -0.89
N ILE A 85 14.48 7.67 0.31
CA ILE A 85 14.74 6.28 0.72
C ILE A 85 13.67 5.32 0.21
N SER A 86 13.98 4.02 0.29
CA SER A 86 13.01 2.94 0.27
C SER A 86 13.52 1.76 1.09
N VAL A 87 12.60 1.01 1.70
CA VAL A 87 12.87 -0.24 2.41
C VAL A 87 12.21 -1.37 1.63
N SER A 88 12.92 -2.50 1.48
CA SER A 88 12.37 -3.69 0.86
C SER A 88 11.61 -4.52 1.89
N ASP A 89 10.29 -4.60 1.75
CA ASP A 89 9.48 -5.45 2.63
C ASP A 89 9.86 -6.94 2.49
N GLY A 90 10.13 -7.40 1.27
CA GLY A 90 10.53 -8.80 1.04
C GLY A 90 11.85 -9.19 1.71
N ILE A 91 12.85 -8.29 1.73
CA ILE A 91 14.14 -8.53 2.39
C ILE A 91 14.00 -8.38 3.92
N SER A 92 13.18 -7.44 4.37
CA SER A 92 13.00 -7.14 5.80
C SER A 92 12.07 -8.11 6.53
N MET A 93 11.36 -8.98 5.81
CA MET A 93 10.38 -9.90 6.37
C MET A 93 11.01 -10.92 7.33
N GLY A 94 10.36 -11.12 8.49
CA GLY A 94 10.75 -12.12 9.47
C GLY A 94 11.88 -11.72 10.43
N HIS A 95 12.39 -10.48 10.36
CA HIS A 95 13.42 -9.99 11.28
C HIS A 95 13.22 -8.53 11.71
N GLU A 96 14.08 -8.00 12.57
CA GLU A 96 13.98 -6.64 13.16
C GLU A 96 13.92 -5.51 12.11
N GLY A 97 14.44 -5.72 10.91
CA GLY A 97 14.36 -4.75 9.80
C GLY A 97 12.93 -4.37 9.41
N MET A 98 11.97 -5.25 9.64
CA MET A 98 10.58 -5.01 9.28
C MET A 98 9.91 -3.89 10.07
N HIS A 99 10.42 -3.54 11.25
CA HIS A 99 9.98 -2.36 12.01
C HIS A 99 10.22 -1.04 11.24
N PHE A 100 11.23 -1.01 10.36
CA PHE A 100 11.55 0.19 9.58
C PHE A 100 10.69 0.34 8.32
N SER A 101 9.97 -0.69 7.90
CA SER A 101 9.15 -0.68 6.69
C SER A 101 8.09 0.43 6.72
N LEU A 102 7.12 0.39 7.65
CA LEU A 102 6.09 1.43 7.73
C LEU A 102 6.66 2.80 8.11
N VAL A 103 7.67 2.85 8.96
CA VAL A 103 8.35 4.08 9.35
C VAL A 103 8.95 4.79 8.13
N SER A 104 9.43 4.04 7.13
CA SER A 104 9.96 4.63 5.89
C SER A 104 8.92 5.43 5.12
N ARG A 105 7.62 5.13 5.24
CA ARG A 105 6.52 5.90 4.63
C ARG A 105 6.56 7.37 5.09
N GLU A 106 6.69 7.58 6.40
CA GLU A 106 6.76 8.92 6.99
C GLU A 106 8.07 9.65 6.57
N VAL A 107 9.20 8.94 6.66
CA VAL A 107 10.51 9.52 6.28
C VAL A 107 10.53 9.91 4.80
N ILE A 108 9.88 9.15 3.92
CA ILE A 108 9.75 9.49 2.51
C ILE A 108 8.93 10.77 2.34
N ALA A 109 7.75 10.85 2.97
CA ALA A 109 6.90 12.03 2.92
C ALA A 109 7.65 13.27 3.43
N ASP A 110 8.30 13.19 4.58
CA ASP A 110 9.06 14.25 5.20
C ASP A 110 10.25 14.70 4.33
N SER A 111 10.98 13.75 3.73
CA SER A 111 12.15 14.08 2.90
C SER A 111 11.76 14.77 1.60
N VAL A 112 10.68 14.31 0.95
CA VAL A 112 10.16 14.95 -0.28
C VAL A 112 9.63 16.34 0.03
N GLU A 113 8.82 16.50 1.08
CA GLU A 113 8.34 17.81 1.55
C GLU A 113 9.51 18.76 1.82
N THR A 114 10.53 18.28 2.53
CA THR A 114 11.70 19.09 2.90
C THR A 114 12.41 19.63 1.67
N VAL A 115 12.71 18.80 0.67
CA VAL A 115 13.41 19.21 -0.54
C VAL A 115 12.54 20.15 -1.39
N VAL A 116 11.31 19.74 -1.70
CA VAL A 116 10.41 20.55 -2.55
C VAL A 116 10.12 21.92 -1.93
N SER A 117 9.98 21.98 -0.60
CA SER A 117 9.72 23.23 0.10
C SER A 117 10.96 24.12 0.22
N ALA A 118 12.12 23.55 0.56
CA ALA A 118 13.37 24.30 0.72
C ALA A 118 13.88 24.88 -0.61
N GLU A 119 13.84 24.08 -1.67
CA GLU A 119 14.32 24.45 -3.01
C GLU A 119 13.25 25.20 -3.83
N ARG A 120 12.06 25.42 -3.26
CA ARG A 120 10.95 26.18 -3.85
C ARG A 120 10.50 25.65 -5.21
N LEU A 121 10.41 24.31 -5.35
CA LEU A 121 9.96 23.67 -6.59
C LEU A 121 8.46 23.93 -6.82
N ASP A 122 8.06 24.08 -8.08
CA ASP A 122 6.71 24.48 -8.48
C ASP A 122 5.73 23.30 -8.59
N GLY A 123 6.25 22.10 -8.83
CA GLY A 123 5.49 20.87 -8.95
C GLY A 123 6.39 19.64 -8.83
N SER A 124 5.82 18.43 -8.85
CA SER A 124 6.60 17.21 -8.67
C SER A 124 6.07 16.01 -9.45
N VAL A 125 6.99 15.16 -9.92
CA VAL A 125 6.70 13.78 -10.33
C VAL A 125 7.33 12.86 -9.30
N LEU A 126 6.51 11.95 -8.75
CA LEU A 126 6.83 11.15 -7.57
C LEU A 126 6.95 9.67 -7.97
N LEU A 127 8.18 9.15 -7.98
CA LEU A 127 8.51 7.82 -8.49
C LEU A 127 8.70 6.82 -7.34
N ALA A 128 7.90 5.76 -7.32
CA ALA A 128 7.93 4.75 -6.27
C ALA A 128 7.76 3.32 -6.79
N GLY A 129 8.37 2.35 -6.09
CA GLY A 129 8.33 0.93 -6.49
C GLY A 129 7.94 -0.02 -5.37
N CYS A 130 8.41 0.17 -4.14
CA CYS A 130 8.17 -0.75 -3.03
C CYS A 130 7.01 -0.28 -2.13
N ASP A 131 6.42 -1.18 -1.38
CA ASP A 131 5.16 -1.12 -0.64
C ASP A 131 4.90 0.21 0.10
N LYS A 132 5.89 0.75 0.80
CA LYS A 132 5.73 1.95 1.64
C LYS A 132 6.19 3.22 0.94
N SER A 133 6.95 3.09 -0.17
CA SER A 133 7.32 4.25 -0.98
C SER A 133 6.11 4.82 -1.76
N LEU A 134 5.16 3.96 -2.19
CA LEU A 134 3.97 4.42 -2.88
C LEU A 134 3.12 5.36 -1.99
N PRO A 135 2.64 4.91 -0.81
CA PRO A 135 1.86 5.79 0.04
C PRO A 135 2.67 6.98 0.58
N GLY A 136 3.97 6.83 0.86
CA GLY A 136 4.82 7.93 1.30
C GLY A 136 4.91 9.07 0.26
N MET A 137 5.03 8.73 -1.02
CA MET A 137 5.01 9.71 -2.12
C MET A 137 3.62 10.37 -2.28
N LEU A 138 2.53 9.61 -2.15
CA LEU A 138 1.18 10.17 -2.21
C LEU A 138 0.87 11.07 -1.02
N MET A 139 1.37 10.74 0.19
CA MET A 139 1.30 11.62 1.36
C MET A 139 2.04 12.93 1.12
N ALA A 140 3.25 12.87 0.52
CA ALA A 140 4.00 14.07 0.18
C ALA A 140 3.25 14.95 -0.84
N ALA A 141 2.64 14.36 -1.88
CA ALA A 141 1.82 15.09 -2.84
C ALA A 141 0.65 15.81 -2.16
N ALA A 142 -0.09 15.08 -1.30
CA ALA A 142 -1.23 15.60 -0.55
C ALA A 142 -0.85 16.75 0.38
N ARG A 143 0.26 16.59 1.12
CA ARG A 143 0.77 17.58 2.08
C ARG A 143 1.26 18.87 1.42
N LEU A 144 2.00 18.72 0.31
CA LEU A 144 2.56 19.85 -0.44
C LEU A 144 1.50 20.65 -1.21
N ASP A 145 0.45 19.99 -1.64
CA ASP A 145 -0.64 20.57 -2.44
C ASP A 145 -0.16 21.38 -3.65
N LEU A 146 0.72 20.78 -4.44
CA LEU A 146 1.24 21.31 -5.70
C LEU A 146 0.78 20.45 -6.87
N ALA A 147 0.97 20.96 -8.09
CA ALA A 147 0.84 20.12 -9.29
C ALA A 147 1.73 18.89 -9.14
N SER A 148 1.14 17.71 -9.07
CA SER A 148 1.86 16.47 -8.77
C SER A 148 1.32 15.30 -9.57
N VAL A 149 2.22 14.44 -10.05
CA VAL A 149 1.89 13.19 -10.75
C VAL A 149 2.64 12.04 -10.08
N PHE A 150 1.93 10.98 -9.74
CA PHE A 150 2.52 9.77 -9.20
C PHE A 150 2.86 8.79 -10.32
N LEU A 151 4.04 8.15 -10.23
CA LEU A 151 4.48 7.13 -11.19
C LEU A 151 4.96 5.86 -10.46
N TYR A 152 4.29 4.75 -10.72
CA TYR A 152 4.65 3.43 -10.21
C TYR A 152 5.76 2.79 -11.05
N ALA A 153 6.70 2.09 -10.41
CA ALA A 153 7.82 1.40 -11.06
C ALA A 153 7.40 0.18 -11.90
N GLY A 154 6.27 -0.44 -11.58
CA GLY A 154 5.77 -1.67 -12.19
C GLY A 154 6.03 -2.93 -11.37
N SER A 155 5.26 -3.98 -11.63
CA SER A 155 5.44 -5.31 -11.05
C SER A 155 6.58 -6.06 -11.75
N THR A 156 7.14 -7.08 -11.06
CA THR A 156 8.04 -8.04 -11.72
C THR A 156 7.26 -8.94 -12.69
N LEU A 157 7.97 -9.52 -13.64
CA LEU A 157 7.44 -10.65 -14.42
C LEU A 157 7.21 -11.86 -13.51
N PRO A 158 6.27 -12.77 -13.84
CA PRO A 158 6.11 -14.02 -13.10
C PRO A 158 7.34 -14.91 -13.25
N GLY A 159 7.72 -15.59 -12.17
CA GLY A 159 8.71 -16.65 -12.21
C GLY A 159 8.09 -18.02 -12.48
N PHE A 160 8.88 -18.96 -12.97
CA PHE A 160 8.45 -20.34 -13.19
C PHE A 160 9.49 -21.29 -12.59
N ALA A 161 9.02 -22.21 -11.73
CA ALA A 161 9.84 -23.22 -11.09
C ALA A 161 9.43 -24.61 -11.55
N LYS A 162 10.37 -25.40 -12.04
CA LYS A 162 10.16 -26.82 -12.38
C LYS A 162 10.67 -27.66 -11.21
N LEU A 163 9.76 -28.33 -10.51
CA LEU A 163 10.04 -29.12 -9.31
C LEU A 163 10.58 -30.52 -9.66
N SER A 164 11.09 -31.21 -8.64
CA SER A 164 11.68 -32.54 -8.77
C SER A 164 10.70 -33.62 -9.26
N ASP A 165 9.40 -33.43 -9.04
CA ASP A 165 8.33 -34.30 -9.58
C ASP A 165 8.02 -34.05 -11.07
N GLY A 166 8.70 -33.06 -11.69
CA GLY A 166 8.53 -32.66 -13.08
C GLY A 166 7.40 -31.64 -13.32
N SER A 167 6.64 -31.26 -12.30
CA SER A 167 5.63 -30.21 -12.39
C SER A 167 6.25 -28.82 -12.57
N GLU A 168 5.58 -27.94 -13.31
CA GLU A 168 5.99 -26.55 -13.50
C GLU A 168 4.96 -25.61 -12.86
N HIS A 169 5.43 -24.70 -12.01
CA HIS A 169 4.60 -23.78 -11.26
C HIS A 169 4.99 -22.32 -11.51
N GLN A 170 3.99 -21.47 -11.72
CA GLN A 170 4.18 -20.03 -11.67
C GLN A 170 4.34 -19.62 -10.19
N VAL A 171 5.48 -19.01 -9.86
CA VAL A 171 5.86 -18.71 -8.48
C VAL A 171 6.06 -17.21 -8.26
N THR A 172 5.80 -16.79 -7.02
CA THR A 172 5.99 -15.43 -6.51
C THR A 172 6.73 -15.50 -5.17
N ILE A 173 7.03 -14.35 -4.55
CA ILE A 173 7.66 -14.29 -3.24
C ILE A 173 6.90 -15.08 -2.17
N ILE A 174 5.57 -15.18 -2.26
CA ILE A 174 4.75 -15.92 -1.29
C ILE A 174 5.01 -17.41 -1.37
N ASP A 175 5.20 -17.93 -2.58
CA ASP A 175 5.49 -19.35 -2.80
C ASP A 175 6.79 -19.77 -2.10
N ALA A 176 7.78 -18.84 -1.93
CA ALA A 176 9.00 -19.12 -1.17
C ALA A 176 8.72 -19.30 0.33
N PHE A 177 7.86 -18.47 0.94
CA PHE A 177 7.48 -18.62 2.34
C PHE A 177 6.69 -19.92 2.59
N GLU A 178 5.78 -20.25 1.67
CA GLU A 178 5.03 -21.51 1.74
C GLU A 178 5.96 -22.72 1.56
N ALA A 179 6.92 -22.67 0.65
CA ALA A 179 7.92 -23.71 0.42
C ALA A 179 8.79 -23.98 1.67
N VAL A 180 9.22 -22.92 2.38
CA VAL A 180 9.94 -23.06 3.65
C VAL A 180 9.08 -23.78 4.68
N GLY A 181 7.81 -23.40 4.84
CA GLY A 181 6.87 -24.06 5.73
C GLY A 181 6.65 -25.55 5.37
N ALA A 182 6.46 -25.86 4.09
CA ALA A 182 6.32 -27.25 3.61
C ALA A 182 7.59 -28.07 3.85
N CYS A 183 8.77 -27.49 3.59
CA CYS A 183 10.05 -28.15 3.79
C CYS A 183 10.31 -28.49 5.28
N SER A 184 9.98 -27.58 6.19
CA SER A 184 10.13 -27.81 7.64
C SER A 184 9.29 -28.97 8.17
N ARG A 185 8.20 -29.31 7.46
CA ARG A 185 7.32 -30.46 7.73
C ARG A 185 7.66 -31.71 6.92
N GLY A 186 8.71 -31.68 6.10
CA GLY A 186 9.09 -32.81 5.24
C GLY A 186 8.15 -33.05 4.04
N LEU A 187 7.30 -32.05 3.71
CA LEU A 187 6.35 -32.13 2.57
C LEU A 187 6.98 -31.65 1.27
N MET A 188 8.11 -30.97 1.32
CA MET A 188 8.87 -30.49 0.16
C MET A 188 10.36 -30.74 0.37
N SER A 189 11.08 -31.06 -0.71
CA SER A 189 12.53 -31.24 -0.65
C SER A 189 13.27 -29.89 -0.55
N ARG A 190 14.48 -29.88 0.01
CA ARG A 190 15.33 -28.69 0.01
C ARG A 190 15.70 -28.24 -1.42
N GLU A 191 15.87 -29.18 -2.35
CA GLU A 191 16.17 -28.92 -3.75
C GLU A 191 15.03 -28.15 -4.44
N ASP A 192 13.77 -28.52 -4.13
CA ASP A 192 12.60 -27.80 -4.65
C ASP A 192 12.50 -26.37 -4.07
N VAL A 193 12.80 -26.19 -2.78
CA VAL A 193 12.89 -24.85 -2.18
C VAL A 193 13.93 -24.00 -2.89
N ASP A 194 15.13 -24.54 -3.13
CA ASP A 194 16.21 -23.84 -3.84
C ASP A 194 15.84 -23.52 -5.30
N THR A 195 15.01 -24.33 -5.93
CA THR A 195 14.48 -24.12 -7.28
C THR A 195 13.48 -22.95 -7.30
N ILE A 196 12.57 -22.93 -6.32
CA ILE A 196 11.60 -21.83 -6.13
C ILE A 196 12.34 -20.52 -5.84
N GLU A 197 13.33 -20.53 -4.93
CA GLU A 197 14.14 -19.35 -4.59
C GLU A 197 14.73 -18.66 -5.81
N ARG A 198 15.27 -19.43 -6.76
CA ARG A 198 15.86 -18.90 -8.00
C ARG A 198 14.85 -18.31 -8.97
N ALA A 199 13.56 -18.63 -8.81
CA ALA A 199 12.52 -18.27 -9.75
C ALA A 199 11.62 -17.12 -9.29
N ILE A 200 11.45 -16.90 -7.97
CA ILE A 200 10.43 -15.96 -7.41
C ILE A 200 10.60 -14.50 -7.81
N CYS A 201 11.79 -14.07 -8.19
CA CYS A 201 12.08 -12.67 -8.54
C CYS A 201 13.02 -12.64 -9.76
N PRO A 202 12.48 -12.76 -11.00
CA PRO A 202 13.28 -12.92 -12.22
C PRO A 202 13.93 -11.61 -12.71
N GLY A 203 13.75 -10.47 -12.00
CA GLY A 203 14.33 -9.20 -12.40
C GLY A 203 13.74 -8.00 -11.65
N GLU A 204 13.80 -6.84 -12.30
CA GLU A 204 13.25 -5.59 -11.75
C GLU A 204 11.73 -5.63 -11.59
N GLY A 205 11.22 -4.89 -10.61
CA GLY A 205 9.79 -4.72 -10.34
C GLY A 205 9.37 -5.11 -8.94
N ALA A 206 8.20 -4.63 -8.53
CA ALA A 206 7.56 -5.02 -7.28
C ALA A 206 6.96 -6.44 -7.38
N CYS A 207 6.54 -7.02 -6.26
CA CYS A 207 5.93 -8.35 -6.23
C CYS A 207 4.81 -8.51 -7.25
N GLY A 208 4.72 -9.69 -7.93
CA GLY A 208 3.82 -9.89 -9.07
C GLY A 208 2.33 -10.04 -8.73
N GLY A 209 1.96 -10.36 -7.47
CA GLY A 209 0.56 -10.49 -7.06
C GLY A 209 -0.09 -9.17 -6.65
N MET A 210 -1.41 -9.20 -6.33
CA MET A 210 -2.16 -8.05 -5.79
C MET A 210 -1.83 -7.86 -4.30
N TYR A 211 -0.53 -7.69 -4.02
CA TYR A 211 0.01 -7.36 -2.71
C TYR A 211 0.02 -5.85 -2.52
N THR A 212 0.72 -5.33 -1.51
CA THR A 212 0.57 -3.91 -1.14
C THR A 212 0.98 -2.95 -2.26
N ALA A 213 2.11 -3.19 -2.95
CA ALA A 213 2.59 -2.29 -4.00
C ALA A 213 1.59 -2.17 -5.17
N ASN A 214 1.13 -3.30 -5.71
CA ASN A 214 0.15 -3.30 -6.81
C ASN A 214 -1.23 -2.78 -6.36
N THR A 215 -1.65 -3.06 -5.12
CA THR A 215 -2.87 -2.49 -4.54
C THR A 215 -2.79 -0.96 -4.48
N MET A 216 -1.68 -0.41 -3.98
CA MET A 216 -1.51 1.04 -3.89
C MET A 216 -1.29 1.70 -5.25
N ALA A 217 -0.68 1.02 -6.22
CA ALA A 217 -0.59 1.50 -7.60
C ALA A 217 -1.99 1.59 -8.25
N SER A 218 -2.82 0.56 -8.08
CA SER A 218 -4.21 0.55 -8.56
C SER A 218 -5.06 1.62 -7.85
N ALA A 219 -4.86 1.80 -6.55
CA ALA A 219 -5.52 2.86 -5.78
C ALA A 219 -5.09 4.25 -6.26
N ALA A 220 -3.78 4.46 -6.56
CA ALA A 220 -3.28 5.75 -7.08
C ALA A 220 -3.89 6.10 -8.45
N GLU A 221 -4.11 5.10 -9.30
CA GLU A 221 -4.80 5.29 -10.58
C GLU A 221 -6.28 5.63 -10.36
N ALA A 222 -6.96 4.95 -9.45
CA ALA A 222 -8.35 5.22 -9.09
C ALA A 222 -8.55 6.56 -8.37
N LEU A 223 -7.58 7.00 -7.56
CA LEU A 223 -7.52 8.36 -6.99
C LEU A 223 -7.36 9.44 -8.08
N GLY A 224 -6.93 9.08 -9.29
CA GLY A 224 -6.62 10.04 -10.33
C GLY A 224 -5.20 10.63 -10.25
N MET A 225 -4.33 10.15 -9.35
CA MET A 225 -2.97 10.68 -9.13
C MET A 225 -1.92 10.12 -10.09
N SER A 226 -2.26 9.08 -10.88
CA SER A 226 -1.41 8.53 -11.93
C SER A 226 -2.15 8.43 -13.27
N LEU A 227 -1.40 8.34 -14.37
CA LEU A 227 -1.98 8.25 -15.69
C LEU A 227 -2.81 6.97 -15.87
N PRO A 228 -3.96 7.02 -16.52
CA PRO A 228 -4.81 5.86 -16.76
C PRO A 228 -4.06 4.73 -17.47
N GLY A 229 -4.14 3.51 -16.94
CA GLY A 229 -3.45 2.32 -17.43
C GLY A 229 -1.99 2.21 -16.98
N SER A 230 -1.46 3.17 -16.22
CA SER A 230 -0.06 3.14 -15.79
C SER A 230 0.22 2.18 -14.62
N ALA A 231 -0.77 1.73 -13.87
CA ALA A 231 -0.55 0.83 -12.73
C ALA A 231 -0.20 -0.62 -13.13
N SER A 232 -0.61 -1.07 -14.32
CA SER A 232 -0.63 -2.49 -14.69
C SER A 232 0.62 -3.01 -15.40
N PRO A 233 1.25 -2.31 -16.37
CA PRO A 233 2.40 -2.84 -17.11
C PRO A 233 3.55 -3.24 -16.18
N PRO A 234 4.23 -4.37 -16.41
CA PRO A 234 5.36 -4.79 -15.58
C PRO A 234 6.58 -3.87 -15.76
N ALA A 235 7.50 -3.89 -14.79
CA ALA A 235 8.64 -2.98 -14.75
C ALA A 235 9.53 -3.00 -16.00
N PRO A 236 9.86 -4.16 -16.63
CA PRO A 236 10.68 -4.19 -17.84
C PRO A 236 9.93 -3.79 -19.12
N ASP A 237 8.61 -3.55 -19.07
CA ASP A 237 7.84 -3.17 -20.26
C ASP A 237 8.16 -1.74 -20.71
N ARG A 238 8.39 -1.54 -22.00
CA ARG A 238 8.71 -0.23 -22.58
C ARG A 238 7.58 0.79 -22.48
N ARG A 239 6.34 0.35 -22.30
CA ARG A 239 5.21 1.26 -22.00
C ARG A 239 5.46 2.07 -20.73
N ARG A 240 6.26 1.55 -19.79
CA ARG A 240 6.70 2.30 -18.60
C ARG A 240 7.43 3.58 -18.96
N ASP A 241 8.31 3.55 -19.95
CA ASP A 241 9.05 4.74 -20.40
C ASP A 241 8.11 5.78 -21.01
N GLN A 242 7.08 5.32 -21.75
CA GLN A 242 6.05 6.19 -22.31
C GLN A 242 5.21 6.85 -21.21
N PHE A 243 4.76 6.08 -20.21
CA PHE A 243 4.06 6.63 -19.05
C PHE A 243 4.93 7.59 -18.24
N ALA A 244 6.21 7.31 -18.10
CA ALA A 244 7.16 8.18 -17.41
C ALA A 244 7.31 9.52 -18.15
N HIS A 245 7.52 9.49 -19.46
CA HIS A 245 7.59 10.70 -20.28
C HIS A 245 6.27 11.51 -20.20
N ALA A 246 5.14 10.84 -20.40
CA ALA A 246 3.82 11.48 -20.32
C ALA A 246 3.50 12.04 -18.92
N SER A 247 4.02 11.43 -17.84
CA SER A 247 3.89 11.97 -16.48
C SER A 247 4.66 13.28 -16.32
N GLY A 248 5.83 13.38 -16.97
CA GLY A 248 6.61 14.63 -17.02
C GLY A 248 5.88 15.75 -17.79
N GLU A 249 5.19 15.42 -18.89
CA GLU A 249 4.37 16.39 -19.61
C GLU A 249 3.13 16.79 -18.80
N ALA A 250 2.47 15.82 -18.15
CA ALA A 250 1.24 16.03 -17.39
C ALA A 250 1.43 16.98 -16.21
N VAL A 251 2.53 16.88 -15.45
CA VAL A 251 2.77 17.78 -14.30
C VAL A 251 2.91 19.24 -14.73
N VAL A 252 3.54 19.50 -15.87
CA VAL A 252 3.66 20.86 -16.42
C VAL A 252 2.30 21.37 -16.89
N GLU A 253 1.48 20.51 -17.49
CA GLU A 253 0.13 20.88 -17.91
C GLU A 253 -0.80 21.15 -16.71
N LEU A 254 -0.72 20.34 -15.64
CA LEU A 254 -1.45 20.60 -14.39
C LEU A 254 -1.08 21.99 -13.83
N LEU A 255 0.20 22.32 -13.82
CA LEU A 255 0.68 23.61 -13.34
C LEU A 255 0.13 24.76 -14.20
N ARG A 256 0.11 24.63 -15.54
CA ARG A 256 -0.51 25.61 -16.44
C ARG A 256 -2.01 25.80 -16.20
N ARG A 257 -2.68 24.77 -15.73
CA ARG A 257 -4.11 24.80 -15.44
C ARG A 257 -4.41 25.18 -13.99
N GLY A 258 -3.40 25.36 -13.15
CA GLY A 258 -3.55 25.65 -11.73
C GLY A 258 -4.19 24.52 -10.94
N ILE A 259 -4.01 23.24 -11.39
CA ILE A 259 -4.55 22.06 -10.73
C ILE A 259 -3.51 21.53 -9.75
N THR A 260 -3.89 21.40 -8.49
CA THR A 260 -3.04 20.88 -7.41
C THR A 260 -3.41 19.43 -7.04
N ALA A 261 -2.64 18.81 -6.16
CA ALA A 261 -2.91 17.46 -5.69
C ALA A 261 -4.25 17.35 -4.94
N ARG A 262 -4.62 18.36 -4.15
CA ARG A 262 -5.88 18.34 -3.38
C ARG A 262 -7.12 18.59 -4.24
N ASP A 263 -6.98 19.24 -5.40
CA ASP A 263 -8.08 19.32 -6.38
C ASP A 263 -8.47 17.93 -6.92
N ILE A 264 -7.53 16.97 -6.91
CA ILE A 264 -7.72 15.59 -7.35
C ILE A 264 -8.10 14.69 -6.17
N LEU A 265 -7.43 14.85 -5.02
CA LEU A 265 -7.59 14.01 -3.83
C LEU A 265 -8.85 14.40 -3.03
N THR A 266 -10.01 14.33 -3.66
CA THR A 266 -11.32 14.59 -3.03
C THR A 266 -11.86 13.36 -2.29
N LYS A 267 -12.89 13.55 -1.47
CA LYS A 267 -13.57 12.44 -0.78
C LYS A 267 -14.03 11.37 -1.76
N GLU A 268 -14.63 11.79 -2.88
CA GLU A 268 -15.13 10.90 -3.93
C GLU A 268 -13.99 10.13 -4.61
N ALA A 269 -12.82 10.75 -4.79
CA ALA A 269 -11.64 10.07 -5.33
C ALA A 269 -11.13 8.97 -4.37
N PHE A 270 -11.14 9.23 -3.05
CA PHE A 270 -10.83 8.18 -2.06
C PHE A 270 -11.87 7.07 -2.06
N GLU A 271 -13.15 7.37 -2.23
CA GLU A 271 -14.21 6.35 -2.37
C GLU A 271 -14.01 5.49 -3.62
N ASN A 272 -13.58 6.08 -4.74
CA ASN A 272 -13.21 5.35 -5.95
C ASN A 272 -12.02 4.41 -5.70
N ALA A 273 -10.99 4.88 -5.00
CA ALA A 273 -9.83 4.07 -4.65
C ALA A 273 -10.23 2.87 -3.77
N ILE A 274 -11.07 3.10 -2.74
CA ILE A 274 -11.60 2.02 -1.89
C ILE A 274 -12.37 1.01 -2.76
N ALA A 275 -13.25 1.46 -3.66
CA ALA A 275 -14.02 0.59 -4.53
C ALA A 275 -13.13 -0.31 -5.40
N VAL A 276 -12.07 0.25 -6.01
CA VAL A 276 -11.10 -0.53 -6.79
C VAL A 276 -10.33 -1.52 -5.93
N VAL A 277 -9.89 -1.14 -4.73
CA VAL A 277 -9.24 -2.05 -3.77
C VAL A 277 -10.17 -3.20 -3.37
N MET A 278 -11.44 -2.93 -3.12
CA MET A 278 -12.45 -3.93 -2.78
C MET A 278 -12.70 -4.90 -3.93
N ALA A 279 -12.80 -4.40 -5.16
CA ALA A 279 -13.02 -5.21 -6.36
C ALA A 279 -11.83 -6.13 -6.69
N PHE A 280 -10.62 -5.70 -6.41
CA PHE A 280 -9.41 -6.53 -6.56
C PHE A 280 -9.19 -7.53 -5.42
N GLY A 281 -9.86 -7.38 -4.28
CA GLY A 281 -9.48 -8.12 -3.07
C GLY A 281 -8.06 -7.78 -2.61
N GLY A 282 -7.71 -6.50 -2.65
CA GLY A 282 -6.36 -5.97 -2.42
C GLY A 282 -5.80 -6.20 -1.01
N SER A 283 -4.65 -5.62 -0.73
CA SER A 283 -3.98 -5.70 0.57
C SER A 283 -4.73 -4.92 1.65
N THR A 284 -4.85 -5.49 2.86
CA THR A 284 -5.36 -4.78 4.05
C THR A 284 -4.57 -3.53 4.40
N ASN A 285 -3.29 -3.46 3.99
CA ASN A 285 -2.46 -2.26 4.13
C ASN A 285 -3.05 -1.03 3.42
N ALA A 286 -3.87 -1.23 2.38
CA ALA A 286 -4.53 -0.12 1.69
C ALA A 286 -5.46 0.67 2.64
N VAL A 287 -6.10 0.02 3.61
CA VAL A 287 -6.91 0.71 4.63
C VAL A 287 -6.06 1.72 5.38
N LEU A 288 -4.92 1.25 5.92
CA LEU A 288 -3.99 2.09 6.66
C LEU A 288 -3.43 3.24 5.80
N HIS A 289 -3.07 2.94 4.55
CA HIS A 289 -2.44 3.91 3.67
C HIS A 289 -3.40 4.95 3.11
N LEU A 290 -4.62 4.56 2.74
CA LEU A 290 -5.64 5.52 2.27
C LEU A 290 -6.07 6.47 3.38
N LEU A 291 -6.21 5.99 4.63
CA LEU A 291 -6.44 6.85 5.79
C LEU A 291 -5.31 7.86 5.99
N ALA A 292 -4.05 7.42 5.85
CA ALA A 292 -2.90 8.30 6.00
C ALA A 292 -2.84 9.37 4.89
N ILE A 293 -3.07 8.99 3.63
CA ILE A 293 -3.06 9.93 2.50
C ILE A 293 -4.23 10.92 2.63
N ALA A 294 -5.43 10.45 3.02
CA ALA A 294 -6.59 11.29 3.21
C ALA A 294 -6.37 12.34 4.30
N ARG A 295 -5.70 11.95 5.41
CA ARG A 295 -5.33 12.89 6.47
C ARG A 295 -4.40 14.00 5.95
N GLU A 296 -3.39 13.67 5.16
CA GLU A 296 -2.49 14.66 4.54
C GLU A 296 -3.21 15.54 3.50
N ALA A 297 -4.22 14.99 2.84
CA ALA A 297 -5.08 15.74 1.91
C ALA A 297 -6.15 16.58 2.63
N GLU A 298 -6.24 16.53 3.97
CA GLU A 298 -7.29 17.18 4.78
C GLU A 298 -8.71 16.67 4.44
N VAL A 299 -8.82 15.40 4.00
CA VAL A 299 -10.08 14.72 3.68
C VAL A 299 -10.50 13.83 4.85
N GLU A 300 -11.73 14.00 5.32
CA GLU A 300 -12.31 13.13 6.34
C GLU A 300 -12.62 11.75 5.75
N LEU A 301 -11.79 10.77 6.10
CA LEU A 301 -11.94 9.37 5.73
C LEU A 301 -11.86 8.49 6.98
N THR A 302 -12.79 7.55 7.11
CA THR A 302 -12.91 6.70 8.29
C THR A 302 -13.05 5.22 7.91
N LEU A 303 -12.88 4.32 8.88
CA LEU A 303 -13.12 2.88 8.67
C LEU A 303 -14.57 2.58 8.24
N ASP A 304 -15.55 3.42 8.61
CA ASP A 304 -16.94 3.24 8.21
C ASP A 304 -17.16 3.46 6.71
N ASP A 305 -16.32 4.28 6.06
CA ASP A 305 -16.34 4.43 4.60
C ASP A 305 -15.94 3.12 3.90
N PHE A 306 -14.94 2.41 4.42
CA PHE A 306 -14.54 1.10 3.90
C PHE A 306 -15.67 0.08 4.06
N THR A 307 -16.35 0.07 5.20
CA THR A 307 -17.52 -0.79 5.45
C THR A 307 -18.65 -0.48 4.46
N ARG A 308 -19.00 0.79 4.31
CA ARG A 308 -20.06 1.27 3.43
C ARG A 308 -19.82 0.92 1.96
N ILE A 309 -18.59 1.12 1.49
CA ILE A 309 -18.23 0.85 0.09
C ILE A 309 -18.06 -0.65 -0.13
N GLY A 310 -17.35 -1.34 0.76
CA GLY A 310 -17.10 -2.79 0.66
C GLY A 310 -18.39 -3.62 0.67
N SER A 311 -19.45 -3.17 1.36
CA SER A 311 -20.74 -3.88 1.35
C SER A 311 -21.48 -3.81 0.00
N ARG A 312 -21.09 -2.90 -0.90
CA ARG A 312 -21.75 -2.69 -2.21
C ARG A 312 -20.90 -3.12 -3.39
N VAL A 313 -19.58 -3.09 -3.24
CA VAL A 313 -18.63 -3.40 -4.32
C VAL A 313 -18.27 -4.88 -4.26
N PRO A 314 -18.57 -5.67 -5.30
CA PRO A 314 -18.24 -7.09 -5.31
C PRO A 314 -16.74 -7.32 -5.51
N HIS A 315 -16.24 -8.47 -5.03
CA HIS A 315 -14.89 -8.94 -5.35
C HIS A 315 -14.90 -9.62 -6.73
N LEU A 316 -14.13 -9.08 -7.66
CA LEU A 316 -14.16 -9.47 -9.07
C LEU A 316 -12.89 -10.18 -9.55
N ALA A 317 -11.72 -9.84 -8.99
CA ALA A 317 -10.44 -10.27 -9.55
C ALA A 317 -9.93 -11.59 -8.93
N ASP A 318 -9.69 -12.60 -9.77
CA ASP A 318 -9.10 -13.90 -9.38
C ASP A 318 -7.56 -13.80 -9.37
N VAL A 319 -7.02 -12.92 -8.51
CA VAL A 319 -5.59 -12.62 -8.42
C VAL A 319 -4.96 -13.10 -7.11
N LYS A 320 -3.66 -13.49 -7.17
CA LYS A 320 -2.91 -13.84 -5.95
C LYS A 320 -2.93 -12.69 -4.94
N PRO A 321 -3.04 -12.98 -3.62
CA PRO A 321 -2.74 -14.25 -2.95
C PRO A 321 -3.90 -15.25 -2.88
N PHE A 322 -5.15 -14.87 -3.05
CA PHE A 322 -6.30 -15.80 -2.95
C PHE A 322 -6.65 -16.45 -4.28
N GLY A 323 -6.46 -15.73 -5.39
CA GLY A 323 -6.69 -16.21 -6.73
C GLY A 323 -5.46 -16.83 -7.39
N LYS A 324 -5.57 -17.07 -8.69
CA LYS A 324 -4.56 -17.79 -9.48
C LYS A 324 -3.64 -16.87 -10.27
N HIS A 325 -4.13 -15.69 -10.65
CA HIS A 325 -3.49 -14.79 -11.59
C HIS A 325 -2.55 -13.78 -10.90
N VAL A 326 -1.66 -13.18 -11.68
CA VAL A 326 -0.74 -12.14 -11.25
C VAL A 326 -0.98 -10.83 -12.03
N MET A 327 -0.28 -9.76 -11.70
CA MET A 327 -0.52 -8.44 -12.31
C MET A 327 -0.26 -8.42 -13.82
N THR A 328 0.63 -9.24 -14.34
CA THR A 328 0.83 -9.36 -15.80
C THR A 328 -0.39 -9.95 -16.51
N ASP A 329 -1.19 -10.79 -15.85
CA ASP A 329 -2.44 -11.31 -16.39
C ASP A 329 -3.51 -10.21 -16.38
N VAL A 330 -3.54 -9.38 -15.32
CA VAL A 330 -4.42 -8.18 -15.28
C VAL A 330 -4.06 -7.21 -16.39
N ASP A 331 -2.76 -6.95 -16.61
CA ASP A 331 -2.29 -6.10 -17.71
C ASP A 331 -2.73 -6.64 -19.08
N ALA A 332 -2.62 -7.96 -19.29
CA ALA A 332 -2.98 -8.62 -20.55
C ALA A 332 -4.46 -8.46 -20.93
N ILE A 333 -5.36 -8.32 -19.96
CA ILE A 333 -6.80 -8.09 -20.20
C ILE A 333 -7.19 -6.62 -20.31
N GLY A 334 -6.22 -5.67 -20.20
CA GLY A 334 -6.47 -4.23 -20.31
C GLY A 334 -6.22 -3.45 -19.02
N GLY A 335 -5.79 -4.09 -17.95
CA GLY A 335 -5.29 -3.44 -16.74
C GLY A 335 -6.36 -2.93 -15.78
N VAL A 336 -5.95 -2.07 -14.86
CA VAL A 336 -6.83 -1.41 -13.87
C VAL A 336 -8.02 -0.68 -14.52
N PRO A 337 -7.89 -0.05 -15.70
CA PRO A 337 -9.02 0.59 -16.38
C PRO A 337 -10.21 -0.34 -16.64
N VAL A 338 -10.00 -1.64 -16.84
CA VAL A 338 -11.10 -2.63 -17.02
C VAL A 338 -11.97 -2.70 -15.76
N VAL A 339 -11.34 -2.74 -14.58
CA VAL A 339 -12.03 -2.74 -13.29
C VAL A 339 -12.74 -1.40 -13.07
N MET A 340 -12.05 -0.28 -13.33
CA MET A 340 -12.62 1.05 -13.17
C MET A 340 -13.84 1.24 -14.07
N LYS A 341 -13.78 0.78 -15.34
CA LYS A 341 -14.93 0.84 -16.26
C LYS A 341 -16.08 -0.02 -15.75
N ALA A 342 -15.83 -1.27 -15.34
CA ALA A 342 -16.88 -2.15 -14.84
C ALA A 342 -17.59 -1.55 -13.61
N LEU A 343 -16.85 -0.92 -12.70
CA LEU A 343 -17.40 -0.24 -11.53
C LEU A 343 -18.16 1.05 -11.92
N LEU A 344 -17.66 1.81 -12.90
CA LEU A 344 -18.32 3.02 -13.41
C LEU A 344 -19.65 2.68 -14.07
N ASP A 345 -19.66 1.67 -14.94
CA ASP A 345 -20.88 1.21 -15.64
C ASP A 345 -21.94 0.69 -14.64
N ALA A 346 -21.50 0.18 -13.48
CA ALA A 346 -22.37 -0.26 -12.39
C ALA A 346 -22.79 0.87 -11.41
N GLY A 347 -22.29 2.10 -11.60
CA GLY A 347 -22.56 3.23 -10.70
C GLY A 347 -21.94 3.09 -9.29
N LEU A 348 -20.82 2.35 -9.18
CA LEU A 348 -20.14 2.09 -7.93
C LEU A 348 -18.92 3.00 -7.68
N VAL A 349 -18.52 3.80 -8.69
CA VAL A 349 -17.51 4.85 -8.60
C VAL A 349 -18.03 6.16 -9.20
N ASN A 350 -17.45 7.28 -8.75
CA ASN A 350 -17.77 8.61 -9.25
C ASN A 350 -16.89 8.94 -10.45
N GLY A 351 -17.49 9.01 -11.62
CA GLY A 351 -16.80 9.29 -12.87
C GLY A 351 -16.38 10.76 -13.06
N ASP A 352 -16.91 11.69 -12.27
CA ASP A 352 -16.64 13.13 -12.39
C ASP A 352 -15.36 13.56 -11.66
N CYS A 353 -14.71 12.65 -10.90
CA CYS A 353 -13.46 12.92 -10.23
C CYS A 353 -12.37 13.35 -11.22
N LEU A 354 -11.72 14.48 -10.92
CA LEU A 354 -10.60 15.01 -11.70
C LEU A 354 -9.38 14.10 -11.57
N THR A 355 -8.54 14.07 -12.61
CA THR A 355 -7.31 13.26 -12.61
C THR A 355 -6.11 14.08 -13.11
N VAL A 356 -4.91 13.52 -12.98
CA VAL A 356 -3.65 14.12 -13.46
C VAL A 356 -3.61 14.38 -14.96
N THR A 357 -4.55 13.88 -15.75
CA THR A 357 -4.69 14.26 -17.16
C THR A 357 -5.40 15.61 -17.34
N GLY A 358 -5.89 16.19 -16.24
CA GLY A 358 -6.76 17.36 -16.26
C GLY A 358 -8.17 17.07 -16.83
N LYS A 359 -8.52 15.80 -17.00
CA LYS A 359 -9.83 15.29 -17.38
C LYS A 359 -10.43 14.50 -16.25
N THR A 360 -11.73 14.24 -16.30
CA THR A 360 -12.39 13.36 -15.36
C THR A 360 -12.08 11.89 -15.62
N MET A 361 -12.37 11.03 -14.64
CA MET A 361 -12.25 9.58 -14.78
C MET A 361 -13.10 9.06 -15.96
N SER A 362 -14.36 9.51 -16.07
CA SER A 362 -15.26 9.13 -17.18
C SER A 362 -14.69 9.51 -18.54
N GLU A 363 -14.16 10.73 -18.70
CA GLU A 363 -13.55 11.18 -19.95
C GLU A 363 -12.32 10.34 -20.33
N ASN A 364 -11.48 9.98 -19.34
CA ASN A 364 -10.33 9.12 -19.57
C ASN A 364 -10.75 7.71 -19.99
N LEU A 365 -11.71 7.10 -19.30
CA LEU A 365 -12.22 5.76 -19.65
C LEU A 365 -12.91 5.75 -21.02
N ALA A 366 -13.63 6.81 -21.38
CA ALA A 366 -14.20 6.96 -22.70
C ALA A 366 -13.12 7.09 -23.79
N HIS A 367 -11.99 7.73 -23.49
CA HIS A 367 -10.87 7.90 -24.43
C HIS A 367 -10.09 6.60 -24.66
N ILE A 368 -9.76 5.85 -23.60
CA ILE A 368 -9.00 4.60 -23.70
C ILE A 368 -9.84 3.38 -24.05
N THR A 369 -11.17 3.47 -23.89
CA THR A 369 -12.14 2.40 -24.20
C THR A 369 -11.70 1.02 -23.70
N PRO A 370 -11.56 0.80 -22.36
CA PRO A 370 -11.15 -0.48 -21.83
C PRO A 370 -12.13 -1.59 -22.24
N PRO A 371 -11.64 -2.82 -22.48
CA PRO A 371 -12.52 -3.96 -22.77
C PRO A 371 -13.39 -4.32 -21.56
N ASP A 372 -14.40 -5.15 -21.79
CA ASP A 372 -15.18 -5.75 -20.71
C ASP A 372 -14.36 -6.82 -19.97
N PRO A 373 -14.74 -7.17 -18.71
CA PRO A 373 -14.13 -8.26 -17.97
C PRO A 373 -14.09 -9.58 -18.77
N ASP A 374 -12.97 -10.29 -18.72
CA ASP A 374 -12.74 -11.53 -19.49
C ASP A 374 -13.43 -12.77 -18.90
N GLY A 375 -14.01 -12.65 -17.73
CA GLY A 375 -14.69 -13.73 -16.99
C GLY A 375 -13.74 -14.75 -16.35
N LYS A 376 -12.42 -14.53 -16.40
CA LYS A 376 -11.37 -15.40 -15.82
C LYS A 376 -10.50 -14.66 -14.82
N VAL A 377 -9.64 -13.78 -15.31
CA VAL A 377 -8.79 -12.91 -14.48
C VAL A 377 -9.66 -11.91 -13.74
N LEU A 378 -10.62 -11.32 -14.44
CA LEU A 378 -11.63 -10.43 -13.89
C LEU A 378 -13.03 -10.97 -14.20
N ARG A 379 -13.78 -11.32 -13.16
CA ARG A 379 -15.17 -11.79 -13.26
C ARG A 379 -16.10 -10.64 -13.64
N ALA A 380 -17.20 -10.98 -14.32
CA ALA A 380 -18.25 -9.99 -14.62
C ALA A 380 -18.99 -9.57 -13.34
N MET A 381 -19.55 -8.37 -13.34
CA MET A 381 -20.39 -7.86 -12.23
C MET A 381 -21.59 -8.77 -11.92
N SER A 382 -22.10 -9.51 -12.90
CA SER A 382 -23.20 -10.47 -12.73
C SER A 382 -22.79 -11.83 -12.16
N ASP A 383 -21.48 -12.12 -12.11
CA ASP A 383 -20.91 -13.40 -11.63
C ASP A 383 -19.62 -13.13 -10.84
N PRO A 384 -19.68 -12.37 -9.72
CA PRO A 384 -18.52 -12.03 -8.92
C PRO A 384 -17.98 -13.24 -8.14
N ILE A 385 -16.72 -13.17 -7.70
CA ILE A 385 -16.14 -14.16 -6.78
C ILE A 385 -16.88 -14.12 -5.44
N HIS A 386 -17.09 -12.90 -4.90
CA HIS A 386 -17.92 -12.64 -3.73
C HIS A 386 -18.84 -11.43 -3.99
N PRO A 387 -20.04 -11.40 -3.43
CA PRO A 387 -20.99 -10.29 -3.61
C PRO A 387 -20.56 -9.00 -2.92
N THR A 388 -19.59 -9.09 -1.99
CA THR A 388 -19.02 -7.96 -1.25
C THR A 388 -17.52 -7.89 -1.44
N GLY A 389 -16.91 -6.77 -1.06
CA GLY A 389 -15.47 -6.55 -1.21
C GLY A 389 -14.61 -7.53 -0.44
N GLY A 390 -13.38 -7.71 -0.91
CA GLY A 390 -12.43 -8.67 -0.33
C GLY A 390 -11.82 -8.27 1.02
N ILE A 391 -12.18 -7.11 1.57
CA ILE A 391 -11.71 -6.60 2.87
C ILE A 391 -12.92 -6.22 3.73
N THR A 392 -12.91 -6.69 4.98
CA THR A 392 -13.96 -6.37 5.96
C THR A 392 -13.36 -5.65 7.17
N ILE A 393 -14.01 -4.56 7.59
CA ILE A 393 -13.72 -3.88 8.84
C ILE A 393 -14.52 -4.57 9.97
N LEU A 394 -13.83 -4.84 11.06
CA LEU A 394 -14.40 -5.48 12.25
C LEU A 394 -14.46 -4.47 13.39
N LYS A 395 -15.54 -4.51 14.16
CA LYS A 395 -15.68 -3.80 15.43
C LYS A 395 -16.22 -4.78 16.48
N GLY A 396 -16.03 -4.51 17.76
CA GLY A 396 -16.53 -5.39 18.83
C GLY A 396 -15.80 -5.17 20.14
N SER A 397 -16.07 -6.01 21.13
CA SER A 397 -15.48 -5.87 22.46
C SER A 397 -13.95 -6.02 22.45
N LEU A 398 -13.38 -6.79 21.50
CA LEU A 398 -11.94 -6.94 21.36
C LEU A 398 -11.29 -5.83 20.50
N ALA A 399 -12.05 -5.22 19.60
CA ALA A 399 -11.58 -4.18 18.69
C ALA A 399 -12.54 -2.98 18.63
N PRO A 400 -12.74 -2.24 19.73
CA PRO A 400 -13.68 -1.11 19.74
C PRO A 400 -13.25 0.04 18.80
N GLY A 401 -11.95 0.20 18.53
CA GLY A 401 -11.41 1.15 17.56
C GLY A 401 -11.40 0.61 16.13
N GLY A 402 -11.68 -0.67 15.94
CA GLY A 402 -11.68 -1.36 14.66
C GLY A 402 -10.55 -2.35 14.49
N ALA A 403 -10.71 -3.26 13.53
CA ALA A 403 -9.70 -4.18 13.03
C ALA A 403 -9.99 -4.47 11.56
N VAL A 404 -9.06 -5.10 10.85
CA VAL A 404 -9.18 -5.37 9.42
C VAL A 404 -8.94 -6.85 9.15
N VAL A 405 -9.82 -7.46 8.38
CA VAL A 405 -9.66 -8.83 7.90
C VAL A 405 -9.78 -8.90 6.39
N LYS A 406 -9.01 -9.78 5.77
CA LYS A 406 -9.15 -10.09 4.36
C LYS A 406 -10.18 -11.21 4.22
N SER A 407 -11.41 -10.85 3.84
CA SER A 407 -12.56 -11.77 3.81
C SER A 407 -12.61 -12.68 2.59
N ALA A 408 -11.88 -12.35 1.54
CA ALA A 408 -11.89 -13.07 0.26
C ALA A 408 -11.51 -14.57 0.33
N GLY A 409 -10.93 -15.06 1.43
CA GLY A 409 -10.47 -16.44 1.59
C GLY A 409 -11.19 -17.25 2.66
N PHE A 410 -12.35 -16.81 3.12
CA PHE A 410 -13.10 -17.48 4.17
C PHE A 410 -14.16 -18.43 3.58
N ASP A 411 -14.18 -19.68 4.08
CA ASP A 411 -15.21 -20.65 3.76
C ASP A 411 -16.41 -20.58 4.74
N SER A 412 -16.27 -19.85 5.87
CA SER A 412 -17.29 -19.69 6.91
C SER A 412 -17.26 -18.27 7.46
N ASP A 413 -18.41 -17.65 7.64
CA ASP A 413 -18.52 -16.28 8.18
C ASP A 413 -18.15 -16.20 9.66
N VAL A 414 -18.18 -17.29 10.42
CA VAL A 414 -17.95 -17.31 11.86
C VAL A 414 -16.83 -18.26 12.24
N PHE A 415 -15.88 -17.75 13.05
CA PHE A 415 -14.89 -18.56 13.74
C PHE A 415 -14.94 -18.27 15.24
N GLU A 416 -14.97 -19.31 16.06
CA GLU A 416 -14.88 -19.17 17.51
C GLU A 416 -13.84 -20.15 18.05
N GLY A 417 -12.84 -19.63 18.78
CA GLY A 417 -11.70 -20.41 19.22
C GLY A 417 -11.17 -20.01 20.58
N THR A 418 -10.13 -20.72 21.00
CA THR A 418 -9.44 -20.53 22.29
C THR A 418 -8.15 -19.75 22.11
N ALA A 419 -7.97 -18.68 22.85
CA ALA A 419 -6.78 -17.82 22.75
C ALA A 419 -5.48 -18.53 23.19
N ARG A 420 -4.43 -18.33 22.39
CA ARG A 420 -3.03 -18.60 22.69
C ARG A 420 -2.26 -17.29 22.52
N VAL A 421 -1.75 -16.72 23.60
CA VAL A 421 -1.24 -15.36 23.64
C VAL A 421 0.27 -15.33 23.54
N PHE A 422 0.79 -14.51 22.64
CA PHE A 422 2.20 -14.33 22.38
C PHE A 422 2.55 -12.84 22.33
N GLU A 423 3.70 -12.47 22.89
CA GLU A 423 4.20 -11.10 22.89
C GLU A 423 5.04 -10.79 21.62
N ARG A 424 5.32 -11.81 20.78
CA ARG A 424 6.14 -11.70 19.57
C ARG A 424 5.85 -12.84 18.59
N GLU A 425 6.02 -12.56 17.29
CA GLU A 425 5.90 -13.55 16.22
C GLU A 425 6.80 -14.79 16.44
N ARG A 426 8.05 -14.59 16.91
CA ARG A 426 8.98 -15.71 17.13
C ARG A 426 8.46 -16.72 18.17
N ALA A 427 7.86 -16.24 19.24
CA ALA A 427 7.28 -17.13 20.25
C ALA A 427 6.10 -17.94 19.68
N ALA A 428 5.28 -17.35 18.80
CA ALA A 428 4.22 -18.07 18.11
C ALA A 428 4.78 -19.11 17.11
N MET A 429 5.89 -18.78 16.44
CA MET A 429 6.59 -19.75 15.57
C MET A 429 7.11 -20.95 16.35
N ASP A 430 7.77 -20.71 17.49
CA ASP A 430 8.29 -21.78 18.36
C ASP A 430 7.13 -22.68 18.85
N ALA A 431 5.99 -22.09 19.25
CA ALA A 431 4.78 -22.81 19.68
C ALA A 431 4.10 -23.60 18.54
N LEU A 432 4.24 -23.18 17.30
CA LEU A 432 3.79 -23.93 16.13
C LEU A 432 4.71 -25.13 15.87
N GLU A 433 6.03 -24.92 15.97
CA GLU A 433 7.04 -25.95 15.75
C GLU A 433 6.95 -27.09 16.79
N ASP A 434 6.68 -26.77 18.06
CA ASP A 434 6.54 -27.75 19.15
C ASP A 434 5.13 -28.38 19.25
N GLY A 435 4.18 -27.95 18.42
CA GLY A 435 2.83 -28.48 18.35
C GLY A 435 1.85 -27.94 19.40
N THR A 436 2.21 -26.87 20.12
CA THR A 436 1.33 -26.20 21.10
C THR A 436 0.12 -25.55 20.42
N ILE A 437 0.31 -25.02 19.20
CA ILE A 437 -0.79 -24.46 18.40
C ILE A 437 -1.52 -25.57 17.67
N ALA A 438 -2.85 -25.66 17.85
CA ALA A 438 -3.72 -26.70 17.32
C ALA A 438 -4.96 -26.09 16.62
N ALA A 439 -5.68 -26.96 15.88
CA ALA A 439 -6.96 -26.58 15.28
C ALA A 439 -7.96 -26.08 16.34
N GLY A 440 -8.64 -24.98 16.05
CA GLY A 440 -9.56 -24.28 16.96
C GLY A 440 -8.91 -23.23 17.86
N ASP A 441 -7.60 -23.02 17.74
CA ASP A 441 -6.92 -21.97 18.49
C ASP A 441 -7.04 -20.59 17.79
N VAL A 442 -7.06 -19.54 18.60
CA VAL A 442 -6.86 -18.14 18.21
C VAL A 442 -5.48 -17.70 18.67
N VAL A 443 -4.55 -17.61 17.75
CA VAL A 443 -3.18 -17.15 18.03
C VAL A 443 -3.20 -15.62 18.10
N VAL A 444 -3.01 -15.07 19.31
CA VAL A 444 -2.99 -13.64 19.58
C VAL A 444 -1.55 -13.17 19.72
N ILE A 445 -1.09 -12.35 18.76
CA ILE A 445 0.25 -11.73 18.81
C ILE A 445 0.06 -10.24 19.08
N ARG A 446 0.44 -9.78 20.26
CA ARG A 446 0.20 -8.41 20.72
C ARG A 446 1.50 -7.63 20.94
N TYR A 447 1.39 -6.33 21.19
CA TYR A 447 2.50 -5.37 21.27
C TYR A 447 3.31 -5.27 19.96
N GLU A 448 2.64 -5.48 18.83
CA GLU A 448 3.17 -5.27 17.47
C GLU A 448 2.44 -4.13 16.74
N GLY A 449 1.62 -3.35 17.47
CA GLY A 449 0.94 -2.15 16.96
C GLY A 449 1.87 -0.97 16.69
N PRO A 450 1.32 0.19 16.27
CA PRO A 450 2.11 1.37 15.88
C PRO A 450 3.14 1.81 16.92
N LYS A 451 2.78 1.83 18.20
CA LYS A 451 3.65 2.25 19.31
C LYS A 451 4.36 1.07 19.97
N GLY A 452 3.64 -0.01 20.25
CA GLY A 452 4.14 -1.19 20.97
C GLY A 452 5.19 -1.96 20.18
N GLY A 453 4.94 -2.19 18.91
CA GLY A 453 5.89 -2.71 17.92
C GLY A 453 6.21 -1.64 16.88
N PRO A 454 7.06 -0.62 17.20
CA PRO A 454 7.18 0.56 16.36
C PRO A 454 7.30 0.23 14.87
N GLY A 455 6.42 0.83 14.05
CA GLY A 455 6.31 0.54 12.63
C GLY A 455 5.36 -0.60 12.28
N MET A 456 4.57 -1.15 13.24
CA MET A 456 3.55 -2.17 12.96
C MET A 456 4.08 -3.24 11.98
N ARG A 457 5.13 -3.96 12.32
CA ARG A 457 5.79 -4.87 11.37
C ARG A 457 4.79 -5.85 10.75
N GLU A 458 4.98 -6.15 9.47
CA GLU A 458 4.22 -7.18 8.79
C GLU A 458 4.74 -8.56 9.20
N MET A 459 3.81 -9.46 9.54
CA MET A 459 4.10 -10.84 9.87
C MET A 459 3.64 -11.74 8.72
N LEU A 460 4.57 -12.45 8.09
CA LEU A 460 4.30 -13.40 7.02
C LEU A 460 4.85 -14.80 7.36
N ALA A 461 5.91 -14.87 8.15
CA ALA A 461 6.52 -16.15 8.51
C ALA A 461 5.52 -17.05 9.24
N ILE A 462 4.83 -16.52 10.26
CA ILE A 462 3.83 -17.28 11.01
C ILE A 462 2.63 -17.67 10.16
N THR A 463 2.15 -16.78 9.26
CA THR A 463 1.00 -17.09 8.40
C THR A 463 1.34 -18.18 7.38
N GLY A 464 2.52 -18.10 6.77
CA GLY A 464 3.04 -19.13 5.87
C GLY A 464 3.27 -20.47 6.59
N ALA A 465 3.82 -20.44 7.79
CA ALA A 465 4.07 -21.64 8.60
C ALA A 465 2.77 -22.33 9.03
N ILE A 466 1.75 -21.59 9.49
CA ILE A 466 0.43 -22.16 9.84
C ILE A 466 -0.23 -22.79 8.61
N LYS A 467 -0.15 -22.15 7.43
CA LYS A 467 -0.65 -22.71 6.19
C LYS A 467 0.12 -23.97 5.79
N GLY A 468 1.45 -23.92 5.83
CA GLY A 468 2.32 -25.07 5.57
C GLY A 468 2.11 -26.24 6.53
N ALA A 469 1.67 -25.95 7.76
CA ALA A 469 1.28 -26.94 8.77
C ALA A 469 -0.09 -27.59 8.51
N GLY A 470 -0.83 -27.14 7.47
CA GLY A 470 -2.19 -27.61 7.18
C GLY A 470 -3.27 -27.00 8.08
N LEU A 471 -2.93 -25.99 8.90
CA LEU A 471 -3.83 -25.36 9.88
C LEU A 471 -4.47 -24.05 9.37
N GLY A 472 -4.25 -23.65 8.13
CA GLY A 472 -4.64 -22.36 7.59
C GLY A 472 -6.13 -22.04 7.60
N LYS A 473 -7.01 -23.06 7.74
CA LYS A 473 -8.47 -22.91 7.87
C LYS A 473 -8.97 -23.11 9.30
N ASP A 474 -8.13 -23.64 10.18
CA ASP A 474 -8.51 -24.12 11.50
C ASP A 474 -7.93 -23.28 12.63
N VAL A 475 -7.07 -22.32 12.32
CA VAL A 475 -6.43 -21.39 13.29
C VAL A 475 -6.67 -19.96 12.83
N LEU A 476 -7.18 -19.13 13.76
CA LEU A 476 -7.29 -17.69 13.57
C LEU A 476 -6.02 -17.00 14.11
N LEU A 477 -5.40 -16.15 13.27
CA LEU A 477 -4.35 -15.22 13.70
C LEU A 477 -4.91 -13.85 13.99
N LEU A 478 -4.55 -13.25 15.11
CA LEU A 478 -5.01 -11.94 15.58
C LEU A 478 -3.84 -11.09 16.07
N THR A 479 -3.77 -9.82 15.66
CA THR A 479 -2.69 -8.92 16.08
C THR A 479 -3.11 -7.45 16.07
N ASP A 480 -2.51 -6.65 16.96
CA ASP A 480 -2.51 -5.19 16.88
C ASP A 480 -1.49 -4.64 15.85
N GLY A 481 -0.61 -5.50 15.34
CA GLY A 481 0.28 -5.24 14.21
C GLY A 481 -0.39 -5.48 12.86
N ARG A 482 0.39 -5.95 11.87
CA ARG A 482 -0.08 -6.23 10.50
C ARG A 482 0.30 -7.62 10.03
N PHE A 483 -0.48 -8.14 9.12
CA PHE A 483 -0.08 -9.25 8.26
C PHE A 483 0.24 -8.73 6.86
N SER A 484 1.13 -9.43 6.15
CA SER A 484 1.53 -9.08 4.80
C SER A 484 0.35 -9.07 3.83
N GLY A 485 0.40 -8.22 2.81
CA GLY A 485 -0.57 -8.23 1.70
C GLY A 485 -0.68 -9.56 0.96
N GLY A 486 0.37 -10.40 1.04
CA GLY A 486 0.40 -11.76 0.50
C GLY A 486 -0.15 -12.84 1.44
N THR A 487 -0.58 -12.48 2.65
CA THR A 487 -1.13 -13.44 3.63
C THR A 487 -2.44 -14.05 3.14
N THR A 488 -2.56 -15.36 3.35
CA THR A 488 -3.79 -16.16 3.16
C THR A 488 -4.19 -16.81 4.47
N GLY A 489 -5.47 -17.15 4.63
CA GLY A 489 -6.02 -17.78 5.84
C GLY A 489 -6.72 -16.76 6.75
N LEU A 490 -7.13 -17.24 7.93
CA LEU A 490 -7.89 -16.48 8.94
C LEU A 490 -6.95 -15.50 9.68
N CYS A 491 -6.80 -14.26 9.17
CA CYS A 491 -5.86 -13.29 9.72
C CYS A 491 -6.53 -11.93 9.92
N VAL A 492 -6.63 -11.51 11.19
CA VAL A 492 -7.16 -10.21 11.63
C VAL A 492 -6.01 -9.35 12.13
N GLY A 493 -5.77 -8.22 11.47
CA GLY A 493 -4.75 -7.25 11.86
C GLY A 493 -5.34 -5.89 12.23
N HIS A 494 -4.45 -4.96 12.58
CA HIS A 494 -4.78 -3.58 12.92
C HIS A 494 -5.76 -3.46 14.09
N VAL A 495 -5.75 -4.43 15.03
CA VAL A 495 -6.64 -4.38 16.19
C VAL A 495 -6.36 -3.11 16.99
N ALA A 496 -7.39 -2.29 17.13
CA ALA A 496 -7.29 -1.00 17.81
C ALA A 496 -8.37 -0.87 18.92
N PRO A 497 -8.02 -0.21 20.04
CA PRO A 497 -6.70 0.28 20.44
C PRO A 497 -5.65 -0.85 20.61
N GLU A 498 -4.38 -0.55 20.34
CA GLU A 498 -3.29 -1.51 20.50
C GLU A 498 -2.99 -1.84 21.97
N ALA A 499 -2.25 -2.93 22.23
CA ALA A 499 -2.00 -3.40 23.59
C ALA A 499 -1.25 -2.39 24.47
N VAL A 500 -0.30 -1.62 23.91
CA VAL A 500 0.46 -0.62 24.69
C VAL A 500 -0.39 0.58 25.12
N ASP A 501 -1.49 0.84 24.44
CA ASP A 501 -2.47 1.86 24.78
C ASP A 501 -3.64 1.30 25.62
N ALA A 502 -3.43 0.16 26.31
CA ALA A 502 -4.44 -0.53 27.12
C ALA A 502 -5.70 -0.93 26.32
N GLY A 503 -5.55 -1.24 25.03
CA GLY A 503 -6.62 -1.83 24.23
C GLY A 503 -7.03 -3.22 24.79
N PRO A 504 -8.25 -3.69 24.51
CA PRO A 504 -8.74 -4.97 25.04
C PRO A 504 -7.83 -6.17 24.73
N ILE A 505 -7.09 -6.13 23.63
CA ILE A 505 -6.10 -7.16 23.26
C ILE A 505 -5.00 -7.33 24.33
N ALA A 506 -4.68 -6.28 25.11
CA ALA A 506 -3.73 -6.35 26.20
C ALA A 506 -4.18 -7.27 27.34
N PHE A 507 -5.47 -7.45 27.50
CA PHE A 507 -6.11 -8.18 28.60
C PHE A 507 -6.50 -9.61 28.24
N VAL A 508 -6.28 -10.04 26.99
CA VAL A 508 -6.50 -11.43 26.56
C VAL A 508 -5.53 -12.34 27.31
N ALA A 509 -6.04 -13.43 27.86
CA ALA A 509 -5.24 -14.48 28.51
C ALA A 509 -5.39 -15.81 27.76
N ASP A 510 -4.40 -16.71 27.96
CA ASP A 510 -4.49 -18.07 27.42
C ASP A 510 -5.78 -18.76 27.93
N GLY A 511 -6.50 -19.38 27.02
CA GLY A 511 -7.75 -20.06 27.31
C GLY A 511 -9.00 -19.21 27.13
N ASP A 512 -8.90 -17.90 26.97
CA ASP A 512 -10.07 -17.05 26.69
C ASP A 512 -10.75 -17.43 25.38
N ARG A 513 -12.07 -17.24 25.31
CA ARG A 513 -12.82 -17.47 24.08
C ARG A 513 -12.90 -16.19 23.28
N ILE A 514 -12.59 -16.29 21.97
CA ILE A 514 -12.68 -15.18 21.01
C ILE A 514 -13.57 -15.61 19.86
N ARG A 515 -14.45 -14.69 19.44
CA ARG A 515 -15.37 -14.89 18.32
C ARG A 515 -15.15 -13.84 17.24
N LEU A 516 -14.90 -14.29 16.03
CA LEU A 516 -14.92 -13.54 14.78
C LEU A 516 -16.21 -13.84 14.04
N ASP A 517 -16.95 -12.82 13.62
CA ASP A 517 -18.12 -12.94 12.75
C ASP A 517 -17.95 -11.93 11.59
N VAL A 518 -17.46 -12.41 10.46
CA VAL A 518 -17.18 -11.61 9.26
C VAL A 518 -18.46 -11.06 8.65
N GLY A 519 -19.52 -11.86 8.65
CA GLY A 519 -20.81 -11.46 8.10
C GLY A 519 -21.46 -10.30 8.87
N ARG A 520 -21.23 -10.23 10.20
CA ARG A 520 -21.66 -9.12 11.06
C ARG A 520 -20.61 -8.02 11.20
N GLY A 521 -19.38 -8.26 10.77
CA GLY A 521 -18.26 -7.34 10.97
C GLY A 521 -17.88 -7.21 12.46
N THR A 522 -17.92 -8.30 13.25
CA THR A 522 -17.59 -8.24 14.67
C THR A 522 -16.43 -9.11 15.09
N LEU A 523 -15.70 -8.61 16.10
CA LEU A 523 -14.59 -9.31 16.77
C LEU A 523 -14.75 -9.14 18.27
N ASP A 524 -15.08 -10.24 18.97
CA ASP A 524 -15.47 -10.18 20.36
C ASP A 524 -14.63 -11.09 21.26
N LEU A 525 -14.25 -10.56 22.42
CA LEU A 525 -13.66 -11.29 23.52
C LEU A 525 -14.80 -11.74 24.45
N LEU A 526 -14.96 -13.05 24.61
CA LEU A 526 -16.06 -13.65 25.38
C LEU A 526 -15.61 -13.89 26.83
N VAL A 527 -15.27 -12.81 27.53
CA VAL A 527 -14.86 -12.79 28.94
C VAL A 527 -15.75 -11.80 29.69
N ASP A 528 -16.07 -12.13 30.94
CA ASP A 528 -16.92 -11.25 31.78
C ASP A 528 -16.22 -9.90 32.02
N GLU A 529 -17.00 -8.81 31.98
CA GLU A 529 -16.51 -7.45 32.22
C GLU A 529 -15.84 -7.31 33.58
N THR A 530 -16.33 -8.02 34.61
CA THR A 530 -15.72 -8.02 35.96
C THR A 530 -14.28 -8.59 35.93
N GLU A 531 -14.06 -9.65 35.17
CA GLU A 531 -12.74 -10.25 35.00
C GLU A 531 -11.83 -9.32 34.18
N LEU A 532 -12.35 -8.73 33.11
CA LEU A 532 -11.59 -7.79 32.29
C LEU A 532 -11.18 -6.55 33.08
N GLU A 533 -12.04 -6.05 33.95
CA GLU A 533 -11.72 -4.90 34.80
C GLU A 533 -10.66 -5.26 35.86
N ALA A 534 -10.69 -6.47 36.42
CA ALA A 534 -9.63 -6.96 37.32
C ALA A 534 -8.29 -7.02 36.59
N ARG A 535 -8.25 -7.59 35.37
CA ARG A 535 -7.01 -7.65 34.55
C ARG A 535 -6.51 -6.25 34.17
N ARG A 536 -7.41 -5.30 33.93
CA ARG A 536 -7.07 -3.90 33.62
C ARG A 536 -6.41 -3.20 34.82
N GLN A 537 -6.83 -3.49 36.03
CA GLN A 537 -6.22 -2.93 37.26
C GLN A 537 -4.82 -3.45 37.51
N ASP A 538 -4.53 -4.69 37.14
CA ASP A 538 -3.20 -5.31 37.29
C ASP A 538 -2.25 -5.01 36.13
N TRP A 539 -2.77 -4.44 35.02
CA TRP A 539 -1.97 -4.17 33.84
C TRP A 539 -1.09 -2.93 34.00
N ALA A 540 0.14 -3.04 33.48
CA ALA A 540 1.06 -1.92 33.35
C ALA A 540 1.68 -1.89 31.94
N PRO A 541 1.87 -0.69 31.35
CA PRO A 541 2.45 -0.58 30.04
C PRO A 541 3.88 -1.13 30.01
N LEU A 542 4.21 -1.85 28.94
CA LEU A 542 5.59 -2.30 28.72
C LEU A 542 6.51 -1.08 28.47
N PRO A 543 7.79 -1.16 28.91
CA PRO A 543 8.75 -0.11 28.57
C PRO A 543 8.94 -0.01 27.06
N PRO A 544 9.22 1.21 26.54
CA PRO A 544 9.44 1.40 25.11
C PRO A 544 10.53 0.46 24.57
N ARG A 545 10.24 -0.23 23.47
CA ARG A 545 11.18 -1.16 22.80
C ARG A 545 12.46 -0.47 22.33
N TYR A 546 12.35 0.80 21.91
CA TYR A 546 13.45 1.63 21.41
C TYR A 546 13.46 2.99 22.13
N THR A 547 14.64 3.41 22.59
CA THR A 547 14.82 4.66 23.35
C THR A 547 15.49 5.79 22.55
N ARG A 548 16.00 5.48 21.34
CA ARG A 548 16.68 6.44 20.45
C ARG A 548 16.50 6.07 18.98
N GLY A 549 16.85 7.02 18.10
CA GLY A 549 16.77 6.82 16.65
C GLY A 549 15.36 7.06 16.09
N VAL A 550 15.16 6.64 14.84
CA VAL A 550 13.92 6.89 14.09
C VAL A 550 12.73 6.15 14.74
N LEU A 551 12.93 4.90 15.21
CA LEU A 551 11.86 4.13 15.85
C LEU A 551 11.38 4.78 17.15
N ALA A 552 12.30 5.34 17.97
CA ALA A 552 11.90 6.05 19.17
C ALA A 552 11.15 7.36 18.89
N LYS A 553 11.50 8.08 17.81
CA LYS A 553 10.73 9.26 17.35
C LYS A 553 9.34 8.83 16.90
N TYR A 554 9.27 7.79 16.06
CA TYR A 554 8.02 7.25 15.55
C TYR A 554 7.07 6.85 16.70
N THR A 555 7.53 6.06 17.67
CA THR A 555 6.72 5.66 18.84
C THR A 555 6.08 6.84 19.59
N LYS A 556 6.79 7.97 19.66
CA LYS A 556 6.31 9.15 20.40
C LYS A 556 5.22 9.94 19.66
N LEU A 557 5.22 9.89 18.34
CA LEU A 557 4.41 10.75 17.49
C LEU A 557 3.28 9.99 16.77
N VAL A 558 3.39 8.67 16.64
CA VAL A 558 2.45 7.88 15.87
C VAL A 558 1.08 7.80 16.55
N GLY A 559 0.02 8.00 15.75
CA GLY A 559 -1.37 7.78 16.10
C GLY A 559 -1.82 6.33 15.98
N SER A 560 -3.11 6.11 16.15
CA SER A 560 -3.75 4.80 16.05
C SER A 560 -3.70 4.22 14.63
N ALA A 561 -3.70 2.88 14.53
CA ALA A 561 -3.90 2.17 13.28
C ALA A 561 -5.27 2.47 12.63
N SER A 562 -6.31 2.70 13.44
CA SER A 562 -7.65 3.10 12.97
C SER A 562 -7.70 4.47 12.30
N GLU A 563 -6.63 5.26 12.44
CA GLU A 563 -6.45 6.60 11.85
C GLU A 563 -5.29 6.65 10.84
N GLY A 564 -4.79 5.49 10.40
CA GLY A 564 -3.72 5.39 9.41
C GLY A 564 -2.30 5.30 9.98
N ALA A 565 -2.11 5.25 11.31
CA ALA A 565 -0.80 5.21 11.98
C ALA A 565 0.16 6.30 11.44
N VAL A 566 -0.30 7.54 11.38
CA VAL A 566 0.47 8.71 10.93
C VAL A 566 1.12 9.43 12.10
N LEU A 567 2.21 10.17 11.82
CA LEU A 567 2.85 11.03 12.81
C LEU A 567 2.05 12.32 12.99
N THR A 568 1.91 12.77 14.25
CA THR A 568 1.19 13.99 14.60
C THR A 568 2.00 14.85 15.54
#